data_26c477b5ad197cc93d6881de85a2bb52
#
_entry.id   26c477b5ad197cc93d6881de85a2bb52
#
_cell.length_a   1.000
_cell.length_b   1.000
_cell.length_c   1.000
_cell.angle_alpha   90.00
_cell.angle_beta   90.00
_cell.angle_gamma   90.00
#
_symmetry.space_group_name_H-M   'P 1'
#
loop_
_entity.id
_entity.type
_entity.pdbx_description
1 polymer ?
#
loop_
_entity_poly.entity_id
_entity_poly.type
_entity_poly.pdbx_seq_one_letter_code
_entity_poly.pdbx_strand_id
1 'polypeptide(L)'
;MRVLTAVARQPSRGQIAGLAVVFLWFFIGGIAHFVATATEARIVPPWFPWPVAAVLVSGVFELLGAAGILMASTRRQAGIGLFLLTLAVTPAHVYMLQAPELFPVPLWALWLRLPVQAALLWLILWSTWRPRAR
;
A
#
# COMPACT_ATOMS: atom_id res chain seq x y z
N MET A 1 -31.83 -17.94 -25.07
CA MET A 1 -31.33 -17.13 -23.95
C MET A 1 -29.81 -16.96 -24.14
N ARG A 2 -29.37 -15.84 -24.71
CA ARG A 2 -27.92 -15.57 -24.91
C ARG A 2 -27.37 -15.08 -23.58
N VAL A 3 -26.60 -15.91 -22.90
CA VAL A 3 -25.78 -15.46 -21.78
C VAL A 3 -24.65 -14.59 -22.38
N LEU A 4 -24.84 -13.27 -22.32
CA LEU A 4 -23.77 -12.33 -22.64
C LEU A 4 -22.73 -12.48 -21.52
N THR A 5 -21.75 -13.34 -21.73
CA THR A 5 -20.53 -13.36 -20.95
C THR A 5 -19.85 -12.01 -21.16
N ALA A 6 -19.98 -11.12 -20.18
CA ALA A 6 -19.26 -9.86 -20.17
C ALA A 6 -17.76 -10.18 -20.23
N VAL A 7 -17.15 -10.02 -21.40
CA VAL A 7 -15.72 -10.20 -21.60
C VAL A 7 -15.02 -9.17 -20.73
N ALA A 8 -14.39 -9.63 -19.66
CA ALA A 8 -13.61 -8.76 -18.77
C ALA A 8 -12.51 -8.11 -19.61
N ARG A 9 -12.61 -6.80 -19.77
CA ARG A 9 -11.64 -6.02 -20.55
C ARG A 9 -10.24 -6.22 -19.99
N GLN A 10 -9.30 -6.64 -20.83
CA GLN A 10 -7.91 -6.81 -20.44
C GLN A 10 -7.32 -5.46 -19.95
N PRO A 11 -6.45 -5.45 -18.92
CA PRO A 11 -5.82 -4.23 -18.45
C PRO A 11 -4.97 -3.62 -19.56
N SER A 12 -4.96 -2.29 -19.66
CA SER A 12 -4.06 -1.57 -20.57
C SER A 12 -2.60 -1.78 -20.16
N ARG A 13 -1.67 -1.53 -21.07
CA ARG A 13 -0.21 -1.59 -20.77
C ARG A 13 0.16 -0.67 -19.61
N GLY A 14 -0.46 0.53 -19.54
CA GLY A 14 -0.27 1.46 -18.42
C GLY A 14 -0.77 0.89 -17.10
N GLN A 15 -1.94 0.26 -17.09
CA GLN A 15 -2.46 -0.39 -15.89
C GLN A 15 -1.60 -1.56 -15.43
N ILE A 16 -1.04 -2.35 -16.36
CA ILE A 16 -0.09 -3.42 -16.03
C ILE A 16 1.16 -2.84 -15.37
N ALA A 17 1.71 -1.76 -15.92
CA ALA A 17 2.85 -1.06 -15.32
C ALA A 17 2.51 -0.52 -13.91
N GLY A 18 1.34 0.09 -13.75
CA GLY A 18 0.86 0.54 -12.44
C GLY A 18 0.71 -0.60 -11.43
N LEU A 19 0.13 -1.74 -11.83
CA LEU A 19 0.04 -2.93 -11.00
C LEU A 19 1.42 -3.47 -10.60
N ALA A 20 2.39 -3.45 -11.52
CA ALA A 20 3.75 -3.87 -11.23
C ALA A 20 4.41 -2.97 -10.19
N VAL A 21 4.25 -1.65 -10.30
CA VAL A 21 4.77 -0.69 -9.32
C VAL A 21 4.12 -0.91 -7.96
N VAL A 22 2.79 -1.03 -7.89
CA VAL A 22 2.07 -1.28 -6.64
C VAL A 22 2.49 -2.62 -6.02
N PHE A 23 2.60 -3.67 -6.83
CA PHE A 23 3.08 -4.98 -6.37
C PHE A 23 4.46 -4.88 -5.74
N LEU A 24 5.43 -4.30 -6.45
CA LEU A 24 6.81 -4.19 -5.95
C LEU A 24 6.89 -3.34 -4.68
N TRP A 25 6.14 -2.25 -4.63
CA TRP A 25 6.08 -1.39 -3.44
C TRP A 25 5.66 -2.16 -2.19
N PHE A 26 4.52 -2.85 -2.26
CA PHE A 26 3.99 -3.58 -1.10
C PHE A 26 4.69 -4.91 -0.85
N PHE A 27 5.21 -5.55 -1.86
CA PHE A 27 6.02 -6.76 -1.69
C PHE A 27 7.33 -6.47 -0.96
N ILE A 28 8.06 -5.46 -1.40
CA ILE A 28 9.32 -5.04 -0.77
C ILE A 28 9.05 -4.46 0.62
N GLY A 29 8.05 -3.58 0.75
CA GLY A 29 7.64 -3.01 2.03
C GLY A 29 7.19 -4.08 3.03
N GLY A 30 6.34 -5.00 2.60
CA GLY A 30 5.88 -6.10 3.43
C GLY A 30 7.02 -6.99 3.94
N ILE A 31 8.00 -7.30 3.11
CA ILE A 31 9.21 -8.03 3.56
C ILE A 31 10.00 -7.18 4.56
N ALA A 32 10.16 -5.88 4.32
CA ALA A 32 10.90 -4.99 5.20
C ALA A 32 10.31 -4.98 6.62
N HIS A 33 9.01 -5.08 6.79
CA HIS A 33 8.35 -5.17 8.08
C HIS A 33 8.84 -6.37 8.92
N PHE A 34 9.21 -7.47 8.29
CA PHE A 34 9.74 -8.64 8.99
C PHE A 34 11.25 -8.59 9.18
N VAL A 35 11.99 -8.02 8.23
CA VAL A 35 13.46 -7.93 8.29
C VAL A 35 13.92 -6.79 9.19
N ALA A 36 13.19 -5.67 9.19
CA ALA A 36 13.53 -4.45 9.91
C ALA A 36 12.50 -4.09 11.00
N THR A 37 11.83 -5.06 11.59
CA THR A 37 10.71 -4.88 12.53
C THR A 37 11.02 -3.89 13.64
N ALA A 38 12.20 -3.96 14.25
CA ALA A 38 12.59 -3.06 15.35
C ALA A 38 12.74 -1.60 14.87
N THR A 39 13.23 -1.39 13.67
CA THR A 39 13.36 -0.05 13.06
C THR A 39 11.99 0.50 12.70
N GLU A 40 11.16 -0.31 12.07
CA GLU A 40 9.80 0.06 11.67
C GLU A 40 8.89 0.34 12.90
N ALA A 41 9.07 -0.39 14.00
CA ALA A 41 8.31 -0.15 15.23
C ALA A 41 8.58 1.24 15.85
N ARG A 42 9.73 1.85 15.56
CA ARG A 42 10.09 3.19 16.07
C ARG A 42 9.26 4.31 15.44
N ILE A 43 8.74 4.11 14.22
CA ILE A 43 7.91 5.11 13.54
C ILE A 43 6.44 5.03 13.95
N VAL A 44 6.03 3.98 14.68
CA VAL A 44 4.68 3.89 15.22
C VAL A 44 4.50 4.94 16.31
N PRO A 45 3.44 5.76 16.25
CA PRO A 45 3.20 6.79 17.26
C PRO A 45 3.14 6.22 18.68
N PRO A 46 3.69 6.93 19.70
CA PRO A 46 3.79 6.41 21.06
C PRO A 46 2.45 6.20 21.76
N TRP A 47 1.37 6.79 21.25
CA TRP A 47 0.02 6.54 21.77
C TRP A 47 -0.55 5.17 21.36
N PHE A 48 0.07 4.49 20.37
CA PHE A 48 -0.35 3.17 19.96
C PHE A 48 0.36 2.09 20.81
N PRO A 49 -0.38 1.22 21.53
CA PRO A 49 0.20 0.39 22.59
C PRO A 49 1.01 -0.82 22.11
N TRP A 50 0.86 -1.24 20.82
CA TRP A 50 1.48 -2.46 20.28
C TRP A 50 2.28 -2.19 18.98
N PRO A 51 3.39 -1.45 19.04
CA PRO A 51 4.11 -1.05 17.82
C PRO A 51 4.64 -2.23 17.01
N VAL A 52 5.22 -3.25 17.66
CA VAL A 52 5.72 -4.44 16.97
C VAL A 52 4.60 -5.22 16.30
N ALA A 53 3.47 -5.42 17.00
CA ALA A 53 2.32 -6.09 16.41
C ALA A 53 1.75 -5.31 15.22
N ALA A 54 1.68 -3.97 15.30
CA ALA A 54 1.23 -3.14 14.20
C ALA A 54 2.10 -3.33 12.95
N VAL A 55 3.42 -3.35 13.11
CA VAL A 55 4.38 -3.56 12.01
C VAL A 55 4.19 -4.94 11.38
N LEU A 56 4.15 -5.98 12.19
CA LEU A 56 4.01 -7.36 11.68
C LEU A 56 2.67 -7.61 10.99
N VAL A 57 1.59 -7.12 11.57
CA VAL A 57 0.23 -7.22 10.97
C VAL A 57 0.17 -6.43 9.66
N SER A 58 0.71 -5.21 9.62
CA SER A 58 0.81 -4.43 8.39
C SER A 58 1.59 -5.18 7.31
N GLY A 59 2.73 -5.79 7.66
CA GLY A 59 3.53 -6.57 6.73
C GLY A 59 2.77 -7.76 6.14
N VAL A 60 1.99 -8.48 6.96
CA VAL A 60 1.13 -9.57 6.48
C VAL A 60 0.10 -9.05 5.48
N PHE A 61 -0.60 -7.96 5.79
CA PHE A 61 -1.60 -7.38 4.90
C PHE A 61 -0.99 -6.81 3.62
N GLU A 62 0.21 -6.23 3.68
CA GLU A 62 0.93 -5.78 2.49
C GLU A 62 1.25 -6.94 1.55
N LEU A 63 1.77 -8.05 2.06
CA LEU A 63 2.08 -9.23 1.25
C LEU A 63 0.83 -9.89 0.69
N LEU A 64 -0.24 -10.01 1.49
CA LEU A 64 -1.53 -10.52 1.01
C LEU A 64 -2.14 -9.62 -0.06
N GLY A 65 -2.07 -8.31 0.12
CA GLY A 65 -2.54 -7.34 -0.86
C GLY A 65 -1.72 -7.39 -2.15
N ALA A 66 -0.41 -7.47 -2.06
CA ALA A 66 0.49 -7.62 -3.21
C ALA A 66 0.17 -8.91 -3.99
N ALA A 67 -0.02 -10.03 -3.33
CA ALA A 67 -0.43 -11.26 -3.98
C ALA A 67 -1.84 -11.14 -4.59
N GLY A 68 -2.77 -10.54 -3.87
CA GLY A 68 -4.16 -10.40 -4.29
C GLY A 68 -4.36 -9.55 -5.54
N ILE A 69 -3.54 -8.52 -5.78
CA ILE A 69 -3.65 -7.69 -6.99
C ILE A 69 -3.18 -8.40 -8.25
N LEU A 70 -2.40 -9.46 -8.15
CA LEU A 70 -1.95 -10.24 -9.29
C LEU A 70 -3.10 -11.04 -9.92
N MET A 71 -4.05 -11.49 -9.12
CA MET A 71 -5.20 -12.28 -9.59
C MET A 71 -6.36 -11.37 -9.97
N ALA A 72 -6.90 -11.56 -11.17
CA ALA A 72 -8.01 -10.74 -11.69
C ALA A 72 -9.27 -10.81 -10.80
N SER A 73 -9.52 -11.94 -10.16
CA SER A 73 -10.70 -12.19 -9.29
C SER A 73 -10.65 -11.41 -7.97
N THR A 74 -9.45 -11.23 -7.39
CA THR A 74 -9.27 -10.58 -6.09
C THR A 74 -8.67 -9.17 -6.17
N ARG A 75 -8.24 -8.76 -7.36
CA ARG A 75 -7.52 -7.49 -7.59
C ARG A 75 -8.20 -6.27 -6.99
N ARG A 76 -9.50 -6.14 -7.18
CA ARG A 76 -10.26 -4.99 -6.67
C ARG A 76 -10.30 -4.97 -5.15
N GLN A 77 -10.60 -6.10 -4.52
CA GLN A 77 -10.67 -6.22 -3.06
C GLN A 77 -9.29 -6.00 -2.43
N ALA A 78 -8.25 -6.59 -3.03
CA ALA A 78 -6.87 -6.37 -2.61
C ALA A 78 -6.46 -4.91 -2.75
N GLY A 79 -6.84 -4.24 -3.85
CA GLY A 79 -6.61 -2.81 -4.06
C GLY A 79 -7.28 -1.94 -2.99
N ILE A 80 -8.54 -2.23 -2.65
CA ILE A 80 -9.24 -1.54 -1.55
C ILE A 80 -8.53 -1.77 -0.23
N GLY A 81 -8.12 -3.02 0.06
CA GLY A 81 -7.37 -3.34 1.27
C GLY A 81 -6.04 -2.60 1.38
N LEU A 82 -5.25 -2.55 0.31
CA LEU A 82 -4.00 -1.81 0.26
C LEU A 82 -4.21 -0.30 0.38
N PHE A 83 -5.27 0.23 -0.21
CA PHE A 83 -5.64 1.64 -0.06
C PHE A 83 -5.95 2.00 1.40
N LEU A 84 -6.79 1.20 2.05
CA LEU A 84 -7.14 1.40 3.46
C LEU A 84 -5.93 1.23 4.38
N LEU A 85 -5.06 0.25 4.10
CA LEU A 85 -3.83 0.05 4.84
C LEU A 85 -2.89 1.26 4.71
N THR A 86 -2.75 1.79 3.50
CA THR A 86 -1.93 2.99 3.24
C THR A 86 -2.47 4.20 4.01
N LEU A 87 -3.79 4.35 4.12
CA LEU A 87 -4.39 5.37 4.98
C LEU A 87 -4.11 5.11 6.47
N ALA A 88 -4.20 3.85 6.90
CA ALA A 88 -3.99 3.46 8.29
C ALA A 88 -2.55 3.70 8.79
N VAL A 89 -1.55 3.69 7.91
CA VAL A 89 -0.15 3.99 8.28
C VAL A 89 0.20 5.48 8.21
N THR A 90 -0.71 6.33 7.76
CA THR A 90 -0.51 7.79 7.69
C THR A 90 -0.10 8.41 9.04
N PRO A 91 -0.66 8.00 10.20
CA PRO A 91 -0.22 8.50 11.49
C PRO A 91 1.28 8.31 11.76
N ALA A 92 1.89 7.23 11.27
CA ALA A 92 3.35 7.03 11.38
C ALA A 92 4.14 8.10 10.61
N HIS A 93 3.72 8.44 9.39
CA HIS A 93 4.36 9.49 8.60
C HIS A 93 4.19 10.88 9.25
N VAL A 94 3.02 11.16 9.82
CA VAL A 94 2.77 12.42 10.55
C VAL A 94 3.63 12.47 11.81
N TYR A 95 3.75 11.39 12.55
CA TYR A 95 4.60 11.32 13.74
C TYR A 95 6.06 11.60 13.41
N MET A 96 6.59 11.03 12.33
CA MET A 96 7.98 11.33 11.89
C MET A 96 8.19 12.81 11.56
N LEU A 97 7.17 13.49 11.04
CA LEU A 97 7.23 14.94 10.79
C LEU A 97 7.12 15.77 12.06
N GLN A 98 6.42 15.29 13.08
CA GLN A 98 6.25 15.97 14.36
C GLN A 98 7.49 15.85 15.27
N ALA A 99 8.27 14.79 15.08
CA ALA A 99 9.47 14.52 15.89
C ALA A 99 10.66 14.10 14.99
N PRO A 100 11.04 14.95 14.01
CA PRO A 100 12.04 14.56 13.00
C PRO A 100 13.41 14.29 13.60
N GLU A 101 13.73 14.86 14.76
CA GLU A 101 14.99 14.66 15.48
C GLU A 101 15.18 13.23 16.00
N LEU A 102 14.10 12.44 16.09
CA LEU A 102 14.16 11.05 16.54
C LEU A 102 14.56 10.07 15.41
N PHE A 103 14.59 10.55 14.16
CA PHE A 103 14.78 9.71 13.00
C PHE A 103 16.01 10.15 12.19
N PRO A 104 16.90 9.20 11.81
CA PRO A 104 18.08 9.51 10.99
C PRO A 104 17.71 9.68 9.50
N VAL A 105 16.69 10.50 9.23
CA VAL A 105 16.16 10.76 7.89
C VAL A 105 16.11 12.28 7.70
N PRO A 106 16.64 12.82 6.59
CA PRO A 106 16.59 14.25 6.34
C PRO A 106 15.14 14.75 6.20
N LEU A 107 14.89 15.95 6.70
CA LEU A 107 13.54 16.54 6.76
C LEU A 107 12.84 16.60 5.40
N TRP A 108 13.59 16.89 4.34
CA TRP A 108 13.00 16.88 2.97
C TRP A 108 12.45 15.53 2.57
N ALA A 109 13.09 14.42 2.98
CA ALA A 109 12.62 13.07 2.67
C ALA A 109 11.36 12.73 3.48
N LEU A 110 11.21 13.21 4.70
CA LEU A 110 9.99 13.07 5.49
C LEU A 110 8.82 13.81 4.84
N TRP A 111 9.05 15.03 4.37
CA TRP A 111 8.03 15.78 3.63
C TRP A 111 7.66 15.13 2.29
N LEU A 112 8.62 14.55 1.59
CA LEU A 112 8.40 13.86 0.32
C LEU A 112 7.48 12.63 0.47
N ARG A 113 7.47 12.00 1.64
CA ARG A 113 6.60 10.84 1.90
C ARG A 113 5.11 11.14 1.71
N LEU A 114 4.65 12.33 2.04
CA LEU A 114 3.23 12.70 1.92
C LEU A 114 2.75 12.74 0.47
N PRO A 115 3.38 13.49 -0.48
CA PRO A 115 2.97 13.45 -1.88
C PRO A 115 3.20 12.07 -2.53
N VAL A 116 4.24 11.34 -2.14
CA VAL A 116 4.47 9.96 -2.61
C VAL A 116 3.33 9.06 -2.16
N GLN A 117 2.89 9.18 -0.91
CA GLN A 117 1.74 8.43 -0.41
C GLN A 117 0.44 8.78 -1.15
N ALA A 118 0.20 10.07 -1.42
CA ALA A 118 -0.96 10.50 -2.21
C ALA A 118 -0.92 9.92 -3.63
N ALA A 119 0.25 9.94 -4.28
CA ALA A 119 0.44 9.33 -5.58
C ALA A 119 0.23 7.81 -5.55
N LEU A 120 0.71 7.13 -4.51
CA LEU A 120 0.51 5.70 -4.31
C LEU A 120 -0.97 5.36 -4.13
N LEU A 121 -1.70 6.11 -3.31
CA LEU A 121 -3.15 5.94 -3.13
C LEU A 121 -3.90 6.06 -4.46
N TRP A 122 -3.57 7.07 -5.26
CA TRP A 122 -4.14 7.24 -6.58
C TRP A 122 -3.78 6.07 -7.50
N LEU A 123 -2.51 5.65 -7.51
CA LEU A 123 -2.03 4.56 -8.36
C LEU A 123 -2.71 3.23 -8.02
N ILE A 124 -2.92 2.94 -6.73
CA ILE A 124 -3.64 1.74 -6.27
C ILE A 124 -5.04 1.74 -6.88
N LEU A 125 -5.82 2.80 -6.69
CA LEU A 125 -7.17 2.88 -7.20
C LEU A 125 -7.21 2.80 -8.73
N TRP A 126 -6.38 3.58 -9.39
CA TRP A 126 -6.36 3.64 -10.85
C TRP A 126 -5.97 2.29 -11.49
N SER A 127 -4.99 1.58 -10.94
CA SER A 127 -4.50 0.32 -11.50
C SER A 127 -5.39 -0.88 -11.17
N THR A 128 -6.05 -0.87 -10.01
CA THR A 128 -6.89 -2.00 -9.55
C THR A 128 -8.37 -1.84 -9.90
N TRP A 129 -8.80 -0.60 -10.16
CA TRP A 129 -10.19 -0.31 -10.49
C TRP A 129 -10.45 -0.50 -11.98
N ARG A 130 -11.36 -1.41 -12.32
CA ARG A 130 -11.85 -1.57 -13.69
C ARG A 130 -13.25 -0.96 -13.78
N PRO A 131 -13.49 0.01 -14.69
CA PRO A 131 -14.86 0.39 -15.02
C PRO A 131 -15.59 -0.84 -15.57
N ARG A 132 -16.76 -1.14 -15.03
CA ARG A 132 -17.66 -2.11 -15.67
C ARG A 132 -18.00 -1.55 -17.05
N ALA A 133 -17.83 -2.37 -18.11
CA ALA A 133 -18.40 -2.05 -19.40
C ALA A 133 -19.90 -1.86 -19.19
N ARG A 134 -20.43 -0.69 -19.57
CA ARG A 134 -21.87 -0.42 -19.61
C ARG A 134 -22.49 -1.24 -20.72
#